data_4e369c807041b3dfb8910e7d4a67e898
#
_entry.id   4e369c807041b3dfb8910e7d4a67e898
#
_cell.length_a   1.000
_cell.length_b   1.000
_cell.length_c   1.000
_cell.angle_alpha   90.00
_cell.angle_beta   90.00
_cell.angle_gamma   90.00
#
_symmetry.space_group_name_H-M   'P 1'
#
loop_
_entity.id
_entity.type
_entity.pdbx_description
1 polymer ?
#
loop_
_entity_poly.entity_id
_entity_poly.type
_entity_poly.pdbx_seq_one_letter_code
_entity_poly.pdbx_strand_id
1 'polypeptide(L)'
;MKGHSISSGFDHSRSGNKKTKLRFLLPLVLLLAVAAIACSNDSSDGNVSVVGSDSSGSGDQAPEFSITMFQGQDVVGGQEVSLHSLIGPKPIVLNFWAGLCPPCRAEMPDLQEFNDKFRDRALLVGVDLGQFTGLGSQEDAQKLLKDLEITYPAGFTSNRDIIQDYRVLGLPMTIFIGNDGNIFNKWSGPLNAKTLKEKTLEMLAQ
;
A
#
# COMPACT_ATOMS: atom_id res chain seq x y z
N MET A 1 40.36 -53.20 -11.82
CA MET A 1 39.56 -54.33 -11.31
C MET A 1 38.15 -53.83 -11.04
N LYS A 2 37.21 -54.40 -11.84
CA LYS A 2 35.80 -54.75 -11.61
C LYS A 2 34.99 -53.70 -10.78
N GLY A 3 34.03 -52.95 -11.25
CA GLY A 3 32.91 -53.32 -12.11
C GLY A 3 31.74 -53.77 -11.23
N HIS A 4 30.69 -52.92 -11.13
CA HIS A 4 29.31 -53.41 -11.13
C HIS A 4 28.33 -52.27 -11.38
N SER A 5 27.73 -52.38 -12.56
CA SER A 5 26.50 -51.74 -12.99
C SER A 5 25.33 -52.51 -12.44
N ILE A 6 24.29 -51.83 -11.93
CA ILE A 6 22.95 -52.43 -11.87
C ILE A 6 21.94 -51.37 -12.34
N SER A 7 21.35 -51.68 -13.45
CA SER A 7 20.17 -51.16 -14.12
C SER A 7 18.93 -51.91 -13.56
N SER A 8 17.86 -51.17 -13.30
CA SER A 8 16.46 -51.61 -13.37
C SER A 8 15.62 -50.33 -13.22
N GLY A 9 14.81 -49.88 -14.11
CA GLY A 9 13.97 -50.50 -15.10
C GLY A 9 12.67 -50.97 -14.44
N PHE A 10 11.59 -50.26 -14.75
CA PHE A 10 10.16 -50.60 -14.58
C PHE A 10 9.34 -49.37 -14.25
N ASP A 11 8.17 -49.14 -14.73
CA ASP A 11 7.34 -49.65 -15.81
C ASP A 11 6.17 -48.68 -16.00
N HIS A 12 5.68 -48.62 -17.19
CA HIS A 12 4.45 -47.97 -17.61
C HIS A 12 3.23 -48.65 -16.99
N SER A 13 2.31 -47.89 -16.40
CA SER A 13 0.92 -48.33 -16.35
C SER A 13 -0.04 -47.20 -16.71
N ARG A 14 -0.58 -47.37 -17.89
CA ARG A 14 -1.79 -46.78 -18.44
C ARG A 14 -3.00 -47.28 -17.65
N SER A 15 -3.97 -46.44 -17.48
CA SER A 15 -5.44 -46.71 -17.51
C SER A 15 -6.14 -45.63 -16.71
N GLY A 16 -7.22 -45.02 -17.06
CA GLY A 16 -8.22 -45.24 -18.05
C GLY A 16 -9.24 -44.12 -17.96
N ASN A 17 -9.65 -43.75 -19.09
CA ASN A 17 -10.74 -42.83 -19.44
C ASN A 17 -12.09 -43.30 -18.86
N LYS A 18 -12.82 -42.47 -18.13
CA LYS A 18 -14.29 -42.60 -18.00
C LYS A 18 -14.97 -41.26 -18.16
N LYS A 19 -15.40 -40.99 -19.36
CA LYS A 19 -16.42 -40.01 -19.69
C LYS A 19 -17.76 -40.50 -19.12
N THR A 20 -18.34 -39.76 -18.19
CA THR A 20 -19.74 -39.97 -17.84
C THR A 20 -20.52 -38.72 -18.23
N LYS A 21 -21.19 -38.87 -19.37
CA LYS A 21 -22.26 -37.98 -19.82
C LYS A 21 -23.48 -38.30 -18.96
N LEU A 22 -24.00 -37.32 -18.22
CA LEU A 22 -25.34 -37.42 -17.69
C LEU A 22 -26.16 -36.23 -18.19
N ARG A 23 -26.98 -36.56 -19.22
CA ARG A 23 -28.10 -35.75 -19.72
C ARG A 23 -29.30 -36.00 -18.80
N PHE A 24 -29.90 -34.98 -18.24
CA PHE A 24 -31.30 -34.95 -17.84
C PHE A 24 -31.77 -33.50 -17.93
N LEU A 25 -32.46 -33.14 -19.03
CA LEU A 25 -33.90 -32.95 -19.14
C LEU A 25 -34.51 -31.89 -18.26
N LEU A 26 -34.89 -30.78 -18.94
CA LEU A 26 -35.84 -29.78 -18.53
C LEU A 26 -37.21 -30.43 -18.16
N PRO A 27 -38.05 -29.77 -17.34
CA PRO A 27 -39.10 -28.98 -17.98
C PRO A 27 -39.35 -27.57 -17.35
N LEU A 28 -39.55 -26.69 -18.26
CA LEU A 28 -40.40 -25.49 -18.33
C LEU A 28 -41.62 -25.52 -17.40
N VAL A 29 -41.72 -24.58 -16.46
CA VAL A 29 -43.02 -24.11 -15.96
C VAL A 29 -43.00 -22.59 -15.84
N LEU A 30 -43.77 -22.02 -16.74
CA LEU A 30 -44.17 -20.63 -16.88
C LEU A 30 -45.26 -20.34 -15.81
N LEU A 31 -45.09 -19.35 -14.97
CA LEU A 31 -46.18 -18.73 -14.24
C LEU A 31 -45.95 -17.22 -14.06
N LEU A 32 -46.70 -16.49 -14.89
CA LEU A 32 -46.93 -15.05 -14.79
C LEU A 32 -47.75 -14.77 -13.53
N ALA A 33 -47.27 -13.86 -12.69
CA ALA A 33 -48.12 -13.13 -11.75
C ALA A 33 -47.77 -11.64 -11.84
N VAL A 34 -48.62 -10.91 -12.54
CA VAL A 34 -48.69 -9.45 -12.55
C VAL A 34 -49.40 -9.03 -11.28
N ALA A 35 -48.74 -8.27 -10.43
CA ALA A 35 -49.36 -7.51 -9.37
C ALA A 35 -49.00 -6.04 -9.54
N ALA A 36 -49.96 -5.29 -10.08
CA ALA A 36 -49.98 -3.85 -10.06
C ALA A 36 -50.25 -3.37 -8.63
N ILE A 37 -49.32 -2.57 -8.07
CA ILE A 37 -49.59 -1.81 -6.84
C ILE A 37 -49.63 -0.34 -7.20
N ALA A 38 -50.78 0.25 -6.96
CA ALA A 38 -51.17 1.61 -7.24
C ALA A 38 -50.33 2.62 -6.44
N CYS A 39 -50.06 3.76 -7.09
CA CYS A 39 -49.55 4.98 -6.49
C CYS A 39 -50.60 5.52 -5.47
N SER A 40 -50.18 5.74 -4.22
CA SER A 40 -50.81 6.69 -3.34
C SER A 40 -49.92 7.92 -3.23
N ASN A 41 -50.43 9.02 -3.79
CA ASN A 41 -49.90 10.36 -3.57
C ASN A 41 -50.28 10.72 -2.12
N ASP A 42 -49.28 10.96 -1.29
CA ASP A 42 -49.47 11.70 -0.05
C ASP A 42 -48.48 12.89 -0.09
N SER A 43 -49.07 14.06 -0.23
CA SER A 43 -48.38 15.34 -0.22
C SER A 43 -48.15 15.74 1.21
N SER A 44 -46.94 15.55 1.72
CA SER A 44 -46.48 16.18 2.93
C SER A 44 -45.27 17.07 2.58
N ASP A 45 -45.51 18.38 2.66
CA ASP A 45 -44.47 19.40 2.60
C ASP A 45 -43.49 19.17 3.74
N GLY A 46 -42.39 18.45 3.44
CA GLY A 46 -41.20 18.37 4.25
C GLY A 46 -40.08 19.11 3.51
N ASN A 47 -39.74 20.28 4.01
CA ASN A 47 -38.60 21.05 3.58
C ASN A 47 -37.31 20.22 3.77
N VAL A 48 -36.97 19.41 2.76
CA VAL A 48 -35.67 18.76 2.69
C VAL A 48 -34.67 19.80 2.20
N SER A 49 -33.96 20.42 3.14
CA SER A 49 -32.74 21.13 2.84
C SER A 49 -31.80 20.13 2.19
N VAL A 50 -31.71 20.16 0.88
CA VAL A 50 -30.64 19.52 0.12
C VAL A 50 -29.35 20.27 0.53
N VAL A 51 -28.66 19.74 1.53
CA VAL A 51 -27.28 20.07 1.77
C VAL A 51 -26.57 19.52 0.56
N GLY A 52 -26.30 20.41 -0.40
CA GLY A 52 -25.40 20.11 -1.48
C GLY A 52 -24.06 19.72 -0.87
N SER A 53 -23.80 18.43 -0.83
CA SER A 53 -22.45 17.93 -0.61
C SER A 53 -21.69 18.25 -1.89
N ASP A 54 -21.11 19.43 -1.91
CA ASP A 54 -20.01 19.73 -2.82
C ASP A 54 -18.89 18.76 -2.45
N SER A 55 -18.84 17.62 -3.14
CA SER A 55 -17.73 16.68 -3.10
C SER A 55 -16.56 17.27 -3.88
N SER A 56 -16.07 18.42 -3.44
CA SER A 56 -14.77 18.93 -3.84
C SER A 56 -13.74 18.11 -3.05
N GLY A 57 -13.15 17.11 -3.72
CA GLY A 57 -11.82 16.59 -3.42
C GLY A 57 -11.53 16.15 -1.98
N SER A 58 -12.45 15.45 -1.30
CA SER A 58 -12.13 14.84 -0.02
C SER A 58 -11.41 13.51 -0.26
N GLY A 59 -10.11 13.57 -0.52
CA GLY A 59 -9.23 12.42 -0.28
C GLY A 59 -9.29 12.04 1.20
N ASP A 60 -9.11 10.75 1.51
CA ASP A 60 -9.03 10.30 2.91
C ASP A 60 -7.86 10.99 3.61
N GLN A 61 -8.10 11.64 4.75
CA GLN A 61 -7.05 12.22 5.57
C GLN A 61 -6.04 11.14 5.95
N ALA A 62 -4.74 11.43 5.88
CA ALA A 62 -3.69 10.52 6.33
C ALA A 62 -3.83 10.28 7.83
N PRO A 63 -3.97 9.00 8.28
CA PRO A 63 -4.03 8.67 9.69
C PRO A 63 -2.82 9.17 10.47
N GLU A 64 -3.06 9.74 11.66
CA GLU A 64 -2.02 10.27 12.52
C GLU A 64 -1.23 9.18 13.23
N PHE A 65 0.09 9.34 13.32
CA PHE A 65 0.97 8.53 14.18
C PHE A 65 2.29 9.26 14.46
N SER A 66 2.97 8.84 15.54
CA SER A 66 4.31 9.35 15.89
C SER A 66 5.41 8.53 15.22
N ILE A 67 6.47 9.20 14.82
CA ILE A 67 7.69 8.64 14.24
C ILE A 67 8.86 8.99 15.16
N THR A 68 9.57 7.98 15.63
CA THR A 68 10.87 8.16 16.30
C THR A 68 11.97 8.05 15.26
N MET A 69 12.75 9.11 15.08
CA MET A 69 13.70 9.21 13.98
C MET A 69 15.01 8.45 14.26
N PHE A 70 15.48 7.69 13.29
CA PHE A 70 16.86 7.18 13.24
C PHE A 70 17.80 8.26 12.73
N GLN A 71 17.36 9.06 11.74
CA GLN A 71 18.12 10.10 11.06
C GLN A 71 17.20 11.17 10.45
N GLY A 72 17.75 12.35 10.11
CA GLY A 72 17.01 13.45 9.49
C GLY A 72 16.20 14.29 10.49
N GLN A 73 16.55 14.26 11.79
CA GLN A 73 15.88 15.04 12.84
C GLN A 73 15.90 16.55 12.57
N ASP A 74 16.96 17.05 11.96
CA ASP A 74 17.13 18.44 11.55
C ASP A 74 16.17 18.85 10.42
N VAL A 75 15.79 17.89 9.57
CA VAL A 75 14.85 18.11 8.46
C VAL A 75 13.40 18.12 8.94
N VAL A 76 13.04 17.22 9.87
CA VAL A 76 11.66 17.03 10.35
C VAL A 76 11.36 17.76 11.65
N GLY A 77 12.37 18.40 12.29
CA GLY A 77 12.18 19.26 13.44
C GLY A 77 12.29 18.57 14.81
N GLY A 78 12.72 17.31 14.89
CA GLY A 78 12.89 16.63 16.19
C GLY A 78 13.20 15.15 16.12
N GLN A 79 13.52 14.60 17.30
CA GLN A 79 13.76 13.15 17.48
C GLN A 79 12.47 12.33 17.40
N GLU A 80 11.37 12.89 17.87
CA GLU A 80 10.04 12.31 17.79
C GLU A 80 9.10 13.34 17.16
N VAL A 81 8.42 12.96 16.09
CA VAL A 81 7.55 13.83 15.31
C VAL A 81 6.21 13.17 15.04
N SER A 82 5.15 13.96 15.03
CA SER A 82 3.83 13.57 14.56
C SER A 82 3.78 13.69 13.03
N LEU A 83 3.14 12.73 12.34
CA LEU A 83 2.97 12.84 10.89
C LEU A 83 2.25 14.15 10.53
N HIS A 84 1.19 14.49 11.27
CA HIS A 84 0.43 15.71 10.99
C HIS A 84 1.24 17.00 11.23
N SER A 85 2.28 16.97 12.06
CA SER A 85 3.20 18.11 12.20
C SER A 85 4.07 18.36 10.98
N LEU A 86 4.21 17.35 10.10
CA LEU A 86 4.95 17.42 8.84
C LEU A 86 4.10 17.92 7.67
N ILE A 87 2.77 17.93 7.82
CA ILE A 87 1.85 18.47 6.81
C ILE A 87 2.05 19.99 6.73
N GLY A 88 2.28 20.48 5.53
CA GLY A 88 2.55 21.91 5.36
C GLY A 88 2.91 22.28 3.91
N PRO A 89 3.92 23.13 3.71
CA PRO A 89 4.20 23.71 2.40
C PRO A 89 4.70 22.68 1.35
N LYS A 90 5.12 21.50 1.78
CA LYS A 90 5.56 20.42 0.89
C LYS A 90 4.68 19.19 1.09
N PRO A 91 4.24 18.54 -0.01
CA PRO A 91 3.60 17.24 0.10
C PRO A 91 4.59 16.19 0.61
N ILE A 92 4.05 15.12 1.19
CA ILE A 92 4.84 14.05 1.81
C ILE A 92 4.80 12.79 0.94
N VAL A 93 5.97 12.19 0.72
CA VAL A 93 6.14 10.84 0.21
C VAL A 93 6.53 9.95 1.39
N LEU A 94 5.55 9.24 1.96
CA LEU A 94 5.70 8.39 3.11
C LEU A 94 5.95 6.95 2.65
N ASN A 95 7.13 6.41 2.93
CA ASN A 95 7.51 5.05 2.52
C ASN A 95 7.57 4.11 3.73
N PHE A 96 6.77 3.05 3.71
CA PHE A 96 6.81 1.96 4.68
C PHE A 96 7.74 0.85 4.20
N TRP A 97 8.70 0.47 5.03
CA TRP A 97 9.76 -0.49 4.71
C TRP A 97 10.15 -1.35 5.91
N ALA A 98 11.14 -2.24 5.77
CA ALA A 98 11.70 -3.00 6.88
C ALA A 98 13.16 -3.39 6.61
N GLY A 99 13.95 -3.52 7.68
CA GLY A 99 15.39 -3.76 7.63
C GLY A 99 15.81 -5.03 6.87
N LEU A 100 15.02 -6.11 6.95
CA LEU A 100 15.27 -7.39 6.27
C LEU A 100 14.32 -7.65 5.08
N CYS A 101 13.75 -6.60 4.48
CA CYS A 101 12.84 -6.68 3.36
C CYS A 101 13.62 -6.55 2.03
N PRO A 102 13.79 -7.63 1.23
CA PRO A 102 14.61 -7.55 0.02
C PRO A 102 14.10 -6.56 -1.03
N PRO A 103 12.78 -6.48 -1.36
CA PRO A 103 12.31 -5.48 -2.30
C PRO A 103 12.43 -4.04 -1.78
N CYS A 104 12.34 -3.82 -0.45
CA CYS A 104 12.60 -2.50 0.14
C CYS A 104 14.05 -2.07 -0.07
N ARG A 105 14.99 -3.00 0.17
CA ARG A 105 16.41 -2.76 -0.08
C ARG A 105 16.69 -2.38 -1.54
N ALA A 106 15.96 -3.00 -2.48
CA ALA A 106 16.17 -2.77 -3.91
C ALA A 106 15.69 -1.38 -4.35
N GLU A 107 14.64 -0.80 -3.74
CA GLU A 107 14.11 0.53 -4.11
C GLU A 107 14.84 1.70 -3.42
N MET A 108 15.49 1.47 -2.27
CA MET A 108 16.08 2.54 -1.46
C MET A 108 17.07 3.45 -2.22
N PRO A 109 17.93 2.96 -3.13
CA PRO A 109 18.77 3.83 -3.94
C PRO A 109 17.97 4.79 -4.83
N ASP A 110 16.85 4.34 -5.40
CA ASP A 110 15.94 5.18 -6.19
C ASP A 110 15.24 6.24 -5.32
N LEU A 111 14.87 5.88 -4.08
CA LEU A 111 14.32 6.81 -3.09
C LEU A 111 15.37 7.86 -2.69
N GLN A 112 16.63 7.46 -2.51
CA GLN A 112 17.73 8.40 -2.23
C GLN A 112 17.95 9.37 -3.39
N GLU A 113 18.01 8.87 -4.63
CA GLU A 113 18.11 9.71 -5.82
C GLU A 113 16.93 10.70 -5.92
N PHE A 114 15.73 10.23 -5.61
CA PHE A 114 14.54 11.09 -5.55
C PHE A 114 14.69 12.18 -4.49
N ASN A 115 15.08 11.82 -3.27
CA ASN A 115 15.28 12.79 -2.19
C ASN A 115 16.26 13.87 -2.60
N ASP A 116 17.40 13.51 -3.20
CA ASP A 116 18.44 14.46 -3.61
C ASP A 116 17.93 15.48 -4.64
N LYS A 117 17.00 15.05 -5.51
CA LYS A 117 16.45 15.89 -6.58
C LYS A 117 15.19 16.65 -6.19
N PHE A 118 14.40 16.14 -5.23
CA PHE A 118 13.07 16.65 -4.94
C PHE A 118 12.89 17.20 -3.51
N ARG A 119 13.89 17.11 -2.62
CA ARG A 119 13.78 17.56 -1.21
C ARG A 119 13.30 19.00 -1.04
N ASP A 120 13.50 19.86 -2.04
CA ASP A 120 13.00 21.24 -2.00
C ASP A 120 11.51 21.34 -2.36
N ARG A 121 10.93 20.31 -2.97
CA ARG A 121 9.55 20.28 -3.49
C ARG A 121 8.64 19.28 -2.78
N ALA A 122 9.19 18.19 -2.25
CA ALA A 122 8.45 17.16 -1.51
C ALA A 122 9.32 16.64 -0.36
N LEU A 123 8.70 16.24 0.74
CA LEU A 123 9.36 15.62 1.89
C LEU A 123 9.25 14.09 1.76
N LEU A 124 10.38 13.40 1.60
CA LEU A 124 10.43 11.95 1.71
C LEU A 124 10.70 11.57 3.16
N VAL A 125 9.87 10.65 3.70
CA VAL A 125 10.06 10.06 5.04
C VAL A 125 9.90 8.55 4.96
N GLY A 126 10.93 7.81 5.42
CA GLY A 126 10.87 6.36 5.54
C GLY A 126 10.49 5.93 6.96
N VAL A 127 9.56 4.97 7.08
CA VAL A 127 9.13 4.41 8.38
C VAL A 127 9.31 2.90 8.39
N ASP A 128 10.20 2.42 9.27
CA ASP A 128 10.43 0.99 9.49
C ASP A 128 9.24 0.35 10.22
N LEU A 129 8.74 -0.74 9.65
CA LEU A 129 7.68 -1.58 10.21
C LEU A 129 8.17 -3.02 10.47
N GLY A 130 9.47 -3.25 10.48
CA GLY A 130 10.09 -4.57 10.63
C GLY A 130 9.61 -5.32 11.85
N GLN A 131 9.49 -4.65 12.98
CA GLN A 131 9.01 -5.20 14.26
C GLN A 131 7.57 -5.74 14.20
N PHE A 132 6.73 -5.22 13.31
CA PHE A 132 5.32 -5.63 13.19
C PHE A 132 5.13 -6.72 12.13
N THR A 133 6.06 -6.81 11.18
CA THR A 133 5.98 -7.71 10.02
C THR A 133 6.91 -8.92 10.13
N GLY A 134 7.77 -8.97 11.15
CA GLY A 134 8.79 -10.00 11.31
C GLY A 134 9.95 -9.87 10.31
N LEU A 135 10.11 -8.70 9.69
CA LEU A 135 11.14 -8.42 8.68
C LEU A 135 12.30 -7.57 9.23
N GLY A 136 12.68 -7.83 10.46
CA GLY A 136 13.86 -7.23 11.10
C GLY A 136 13.55 -6.43 12.35
N SER A 137 14.61 -6.12 13.07
CA SER A 137 14.64 -5.24 14.24
C SER A 137 14.99 -3.80 13.82
N GLN A 138 14.94 -2.86 14.78
CA GLN A 138 15.40 -1.49 14.56
C GLN A 138 16.91 -1.42 14.24
N GLU A 139 17.70 -2.34 14.81
CA GLU A 139 19.13 -2.46 14.50
C GLU A 139 19.35 -2.91 13.05
N ASP A 140 18.54 -3.87 12.55
CA ASP A 140 18.58 -4.28 11.15
C ASP A 140 18.18 -3.11 10.22
N ALA A 141 17.19 -2.31 10.62
CA ALA A 141 16.78 -1.14 9.89
C ALA A 141 17.89 -0.08 9.81
N GLN A 142 18.49 0.28 10.94
CA GLN A 142 19.63 1.23 10.98
C GLN A 142 20.83 0.72 10.20
N LYS A 143 21.11 -0.58 10.30
CA LYS A 143 22.17 -1.21 9.52
C LYS A 143 21.92 -1.08 8.01
N LEU A 144 20.68 -1.32 7.57
CA LEU A 144 20.31 -1.20 6.15
C LEU A 144 20.50 0.24 5.64
N LEU A 145 20.04 1.25 6.40
CA LEU A 145 20.24 2.68 6.07
C LEU A 145 21.74 2.99 5.89
N LYS A 146 22.57 2.52 6.82
CA LYS A 146 24.01 2.71 6.77
C LYS A 146 24.66 1.99 5.59
N ASP A 147 24.31 0.72 5.35
CA ASP A 147 24.89 -0.12 4.28
C ASP A 147 24.61 0.47 2.89
N LEU A 148 23.49 1.18 2.71
CA LEU A 148 23.07 1.80 1.47
C LEU A 148 23.37 3.31 1.40
N GLU A 149 24.04 3.87 2.42
CA GLU A 149 24.36 5.30 2.52
C GLU A 149 23.11 6.20 2.38
N ILE A 150 21.98 5.76 2.95
CA ILE A 150 20.72 6.49 2.92
C ILE A 150 20.79 7.70 3.85
N THR A 151 20.40 8.88 3.35
CA THR A 151 20.45 10.15 4.09
C THR A 151 19.09 10.85 4.21
N TYR A 152 18.05 10.40 3.50
CA TYR A 152 16.71 10.97 3.69
C TYR A 152 16.18 10.66 5.09
N PRO A 153 15.24 11.48 5.63
CA PRO A 153 14.61 11.26 6.93
C PRO A 153 14.02 9.86 7.05
N ALA A 154 14.43 9.11 8.07
CA ALA A 154 13.95 7.77 8.32
C ALA A 154 13.86 7.49 9.82
N GLY A 155 12.86 6.72 10.24
CA GLY A 155 12.60 6.35 11.61
C GLY A 155 11.74 5.10 11.71
N PHE A 156 11.15 4.90 12.88
CA PHE A 156 10.20 3.82 13.16
C PHE A 156 9.01 4.35 13.95
N THR A 157 7.97 3.57 14.08
CA THR A 157 6.84 3.86 14.96
C THR A 157 6.60 2.72 15.93
N SER A 158 6.15 3.03 17.15
CA SER A 158 5.65 2.04 18.11
C SER A 158 4.15 1.75 17.94
N ASN A 159 3.45 2.54 17.11
CA ASN A 159 2.03 2.37 16.85
C ASN A 159 1.79 1.22 15.85
N ARG A 160 1.30 0.08 16.36
CA ARG A 160 0.98 -1.10 15.53
C ARG A 160 -0.26 -0.89 14.65
N ASP A 161 -1.16 0.00 15.04
CA ASP A 161 -2.43 0.21 14.33
C ASP A 161 -2.20 0.79 12.92
N ILE A 162 -1.01 1.35 12.69
CA ILE A 162 -0.58 1.84 11.37
C ILE A 162 -0.76 0.79 10.25
N ILE A 163 -0.59 -0.50 10.56
CA ILE A 163 -0.81 -1.61 9.61
C ILE A 163 -2.26 -1.61 9.12
N GLN A 164 -3.21 -1.42 10.03
CA GLN A 164 -4.62 -1.40 9.72
C GLN A 164 -5.05 -0.06 9.13
N ASP A 165 -4.63 1.05 9.73
CA ASP A 165 -5.02 2.41 9.36
C ASP A 165 -4.62 2.74 7.92
N TYR A 166 -3.41 2.34 7.53
CA TYR A 166 -2.90 2.52 6.16
C TYR A 166 -3.23 1.36 5.24
N ARG A 167 -3.81 0.25 5.77
CA ARG A 167 -4.07 -1.01 5.04
C ARG A 167 -2.80 -1.57 4.43
N VAL A 168 -1.73 -1.68 5.22
CA VAL A 168 -0.43 -2.21 4.77
C VAL A 168 -0.54 -3.72 4.55
N LEU A 169 -0.71 -4.13 3.30
CA LEU A 169 -0.83 -5.54 2.90
C LEU A 169 0.53 -6.21 2.65
N GLY A 170 1.59 -5.41 2.52
CA GLY A 170 2.95 -5.89 2.28
C GLY A 170 3.91 -4.72 2.17
N LEU A 171 5.20 -5.02 2.20
CA LEU A 171 6.28 -4.04 2.09
C LEU A 171 7.10 -4.26 0.81
N PRO A 172 7.61 -3.19 0.20
CA PRO A 172 7.41 -1.79 0.59
C PRO A 172 6.02 -1.27 0.19
N MET A 173 5.60 -0.17 0.82
CA MET A 173 4.39 0.56 0.45
C MET A 173 4.66 2.06 0.55
N THR A 174 4.29 2.82 -0.49
CA THR A 174 4.48 4.27 -0.53
C THR A 174 3.15 5.00 -0.60
N ILE A 175 2.97 5.97 0.28
CA ILE A 175 1.79 6.83 0.39
C ILE A 175 2.19 8.24 -0.04
N PHE A 176 1.46 8.80 -0.99
CA PHE A 176 1.61 10.18 -1.44
C PHE A 176 0.54 11.03 -0.73
N ILE A 177 0.96 12.02 0.04
CA ILE A 177 0.09 12.86 0.88
C ILE A 177 0.24 14.31 0.44
N GLY A 178 -0.86 14.94 0.09
CA GLY A 178 -0.91 16.33 -0.34
C GLY A 178 -0.57 17.33 0.77
N ASN A 179 -0.41 18.60 0.40
CA ASN A 179 -0.16 19.70 1.34
C ASN A 179 -1.29 19.91 2.36
N ASP A 180 -2.48 19.42 2.03
CA ASP A 180 -3.68 19.46 2.85
C ASP A 180 -3.79 18.25 3.80
N GLY A 181 -2.84 17.32 3.73
CA GLY A 181 -2.82 16.10 4.52
C GLY A 181 -3.68 14.96 3.97
N ASN A 182 -4.33 15.16 2.83
CA ASN A 182 -5.11 14.11 2.20
C ASN A 182 -4.23 13.13 1.41
N ILE A 183 -4.60 11.85 1.43
CA ILE A 183 -3.92 10.82 0.66
C ILE A 183 -4.27 10.99 -0.82
N PHE A 184 -3.28 11.35 -1.62
CA PHE A 184 -3.39 11.45 -3.06
C PHE A 184 -3.32 10.09 -3.75
N ASN A 185 -2.37 9.22 -3.33
CA ASN A 185 -2.16 7.92 -3.94
C ASN A 185 -1.51 6.95 -2.93
N LYS A 186 -1.78 5.65 -3.11
CA LYS A 186 -1.12 4.55 -2.39
C LYS A 186 -0.52 3.59 -3.42
N TRP A 187 0.76 3.28 -3.25
CA TRP A 187 1.48 2.35 -4.12
C TRP A 187 1.98 1.16 -3.33
N SER A 188 1.62 -0.04 -3.74
CA SER A 188 2.09 -1.29 -3.13
C SER A 188 3.17 -1.94 -3.97
N GLY A 189 4.26 -2.34 -3.35
CA GLY A 189 5.45 -2.90 -4.00
C GLY A 189 6.53 -1.85 -4.30
N PRO A 190 7.69 -2.28 -4.82
CA PRO A 190 8.82 -1.40 -5.04
C PRO A 190 8.55 -0.35 -6.10
N LEU A 191 9.04 0.85 -5.87
CA LEU A 191 9.02 1.98 -6.79
C LEU A 191 10.41 2.17 -7.40
N ASN A 192 10.44 2.55 -8.68
CA ASN A 192 11.62 3.08 -9.31
C ASN A 192 11.59 4.62 -9.38
N ALA A 193 12.75 5.25 -9.58
CA ALA A 193 12.90 6.69 -9.62
C ALA A 193 11.95 7.39 -10.62
N LYS A 194 11.65 6.74 -11.75
CA LYS A 194 10.75 7.28 -12.78
C LYS A 194 9.30 7.36 -12.26
N THR A 195 8.76 6.25 -11.77
CA THR A 195 7.38 6.20 -11.25
C THR A 195 7.20 7.09 -10.03
N LEU A 196 8.19 7.12 -9.14
CA LEU A 196 8.21 7.99 -7.96
C LEU A 196 8.12 9.46 -8.37
N LYS A 197 8.93 9.88 -9.34
CA LYS A 197 8.90 11.23 -9.90
C LYS A 197 7.54 11.56 -10.55
N GLU A 198 7.00 10.65 -11.38
CA GLU A 198 5.72 10.84 -12.06
C GLU A 198 4.60 11.06 -11.05
N LYS A 199 4.46 10.19 -10.05
CA LYS A 199 3.42 10.30 -9.01
C LYS A 199 3.57 11.57 -8.17
N THR A 200 4.80 11.95 -7.85
CA THR A 200 5.05 13.21 -7.13
C THR A 200 4.67 14.43 -7.97
N LEU A 201 4.99 14.45 -9.26
CA LEU A 201 4.61 15.55 -10.13
C LEU A 201 3.10 15.64 -10.34
N GLU A 202 2.39 14.51 -10.46
CA GLU A 202 0.93 14.46 -10.48
C GLU A 202 0.33 15.09 -9.21
N MET A 203 0.87 14.74 -8.03
CA MET A 203 0.44 15.31 -6.74
C MET A 203 0.72 16.81 -6.63
N LEU A 204 1.86 17.29 -7.14
CA LEU A 204 2.24 18.71 -7.12
C LEU A 204 1.44 19.59 -8.09
N ALA A 205 0.69 18.98 -9.01
CA ALA A 205 -0.10 19.68 -10.01
C ALA A 205 -1.55 19.97 -9.56
N GLN A 206 -1.93 19.52 -8.37
CA GLN A 206 -3.25 19.75 -7.77
C GLN A 206 -3.28 21.07 -6.99
#